data_4d6fd0c124b0ac6d401f9b9e6640f420
#
_entry.id   4d6fd0c124b0ac6d401f9b9e6640f420
#
_cell.length_a   1.000
_cell.length_b   1.000
_cell.length_c   1.000
_cell.angle_alpha   90.00
_cell.angle_beta   90.00
_cell.angle_gamma   90.00
#
_symmetry.space_group_name_H-M   'P 1'
#
loop_
_entity.id
_entity.type
_entity.pdbx_description
1 polymer ?
#
loop_
_entity_poly.entity_id
_entity_poly.type
_entity_poly.pdbx_seq_one_letter_code
_entity_poly.pdbx_strand_id
1 'polypeptide(L)'
;LLKVRKEQMMQSARLTCEFLGLRQGDSVLLCMPLQYIAGKMVVVRALVAGLNLVIRTPSGHPMADVDIPLRFAAMVPLQVYNTLQVSAEKERLCRTDILIIGGGAIDAGLEAEIRQLPVKVYSTYGMTETLSHIALRRLNGPDASMLYRPFPSVRLSLSSEHTLVIDAPLVCDTTLVTNDVAEIYSDGSFSILGRKDNTINTGGIKVQAEQIEEILRPWMRVPFAITSVPDARLGEAVVLLVEKGANAELPETKMKELLSKYQLPKMILSVGAIPLTETGKINRAACRQLALTYRTDR
;
A
#
# COMPACT_ATOMS: atom_id res chain seq x y z
N LEU A 1 14.95 -15.78 6.61
CA LEU A 1 14.17 -16.79 5.86
C LEU A 1 13.02 -17.27 6.75
N LEU A 2 11.75 -17.03 6.34
CA LEU A 2 10.58 -17.51 7.07
C LEU A 2 10.29 -18.96 6.67
N LYS A 3 10.22 -19.86 7.65
CA LYS A 3 9.78 -21.25 7.44
C LYS A 3 8.27 -21.31 7.64
N VAL A 4 7.56 -21.87 6.66
CA VAL A 4 6.10 -21.98 6.67
C VAL A 4 5.67 -23.37 6.25
N ARG A 5 4.48 -23.80 6.69
CA ARG A 5 3.91 -25.07 6.26
C ARG A 5 3.28 -24.94 4.88
N LYS A 6 3.44 -25.95 4.03
CA LYS A 6 2.79 -25.98 2.71
C LYS A 6 1.28 -25.83 2.81
N GLU A 7 0.67 -26.44 3.82
CA GLU A 7 -0.78 -26.36 4.04
C GLU A 7 -1.23 -24.92 4.28
N GLN A 8 -0.48 -24.10 5.04
CA GLN A 8 -0.78 -22.70 5.24
C GLN A 8 -0.73 -21.90 3.93
N MET A 9 0.25 -22.19 3.06
CA MET A 9 0.29 -21.56 1.73
C MET A 9 -0.92 -21.96 0.87
N MET A 10 -1.32 -23.23 0.93
CA MET A 10 -2.52 -23.71 0.22
C MET A 10 -3.79 -23.07 0.77
N GLN A 11 -3.93 -22.91 2.10
CA GLN A 11 -5.07 -22.24 2.71
C GLN A 11 -5.12 -20.75 2.31
N SER A 12 -4.00 -20.03 2.35
CA SER A 12 -3.92 -18.66 1.87
C SER A 12 -4.36 -18.52 0.40
N ALA A 13 -3.98 -19.50 -0.43
CA ALA A 13 -4.42 -19.53 -1.83
C ALA A 13 -5.93 -19.78 -1.96
N ARG A 14 -6.49 -20.74 -1.20
CA ARG A 14 -7.94 -21.05 -1.19
C ARG A 14 -8.75 -19.82 -0.78
N LEU A 15 -8.39 -19.15 0.32
CA LEU A 15 -9.07 -17.95 0.79
C LEU A 15 -9.17 -16.88 -0.30
N THR A 16 -8.07 -16.63 -1.02
CA THR A 16 -8.07 -15.67 -2.15
C THR A 16 -8.96 -16.15 -3.30
N CYS A 17 -8.82 -17.44 -3.71
CA CYS A 17 -9.58 -17.97 -4.83
C CYS A 17 -11.08 -17.99 -4.55
N GLU A 18 -11.48 -18.36 -3.33
CA GLU A 18 -12.89 -18.34 -2.89
C GLU A 18 -13.45 -16.91 -2.88
N PHE A 19 -12.72 -15.96 -2.28
CA PHE A 19 -13.17 -14.56 -2.21
C PHE A 19 -13.34 -13.93 -3.59
N LEU A 20 -12.42 -14.22 -4.52
CA LEU A 20 -12.44 -13.67 -5.89
C LEU A 20 -13.25 -14.51 -6.87
N GLY A 21 -13.75 -15.68 -6.45
CA GLY A 21 -14.51 -16.60 -7.29
C GLY A 21 -13.68 -17.17 -8.45
N LEU A 22 -12.38 -17.45 -8.22
CA LEU A 22 -11.51 -18.05 -9.22
C LEU A 22 -11.79 -19.55 -9.34
N ARG A 23 -11.82 -20.06 -10.56
CA ARG A 23 -12.20 -21.43 -10.89
C ARG A 23 -11.16 -22.09 -11.79
N GLN A 24 -11.17 -23.40 -11.83
CA GLN A 24 -10.33 -24.19 -12.74
C GLN A 24 -10.47 -23.69 -14.19
N GLY A 25 -9.34 -23.52 -14.85
CA GLY A 25 -9.26 -23.03 -16.23
C GLY A 25 -9.18 -21.50 -16.36
N ASP A 26 -9.41 -20.72 -15.30
CA ASP A 26 -9.28 -19.25 -15.33
C ASP A 26 -7.84 -18.84 -15.67
N SER A 27 -7.67 -17.86 -16.57
CA SER A 27 -6.37 -17.33 -16.97
C SER A 27 -5.85 -16.31 -15.95
N VAL A 28 -4.62 -16.51 -15.47
CA VAL A 28 -4.01 -15.71 -14.40
C VAL A 28 -2.62 -15.22 -14.81
N LEU A 29 -2.37 -13.93 -14.68
CA LEU A 29 -1.07 -13.34 -14.99
C LEU A 29 -0.06 -13.56 -13.85
N LEU A 30 1.09 -14.15 -14.20
CA LEU A 30 2.29 -14.17 -13.37
C LEU A 30 3.32 -13.20 -13.97
N CYS A 31 3.48 -12.04 -13.36
CA CYS A 31 4.38 -10.97 -13.78
C CYS A 31 5.29 -10.46 -12.64
N MET A 32 5.32 -11.17 -11.52
CA MET A 32 6.14 -10.83 -10.36
C MET A 32 7.24 -11.87 -10.13
N PRO A 33 8.43 -11.45 -9.63
CA PRO A 33 9.52 -12.36 -9.36
C PRO A 33 9.17 -13.42 -8.31
N LEU A 34 9.55 -14.69 -8.57
CA LEU A 34 9.31 -15.81 -7.65
C LEU A 34 10.17 -15.79 -6.37
N GLN A 35 11.16 -14.91 -6.29
CA GLN A 35 11.92 -14.70 -5.05
C GLN A 35 11.05 -14.06 -3.95
N TYR A 36 10.04 -13.28 -4.33
CA TYR A 36 9.11 -12.64 -3.40
C TYR A 36 7.85 -13.49 -3.19
N ILE A 37 7.25 -13.35 -2.01
CA ILE A 37 6.06 -14.12 -1.65
C ILE A 37 4.88 -13.85 -2.60
N ALA A 38 4.75 -12.65 -3.12
CA ALA A 38 3.68 -12.28 -4.04
C ALA A 38 3.69 -13.14 -5.31
N GLY A 39 4.85 -13.28 -5.99
CA GLY A 39 4.99 -14.15 -7.16
C GLY A 39 4.76 -15.63 -6.84
N LYS A 40 5.32 -16.11 -5.71
CA LYS A 40 5.10 -17.49 -5.25
C LYS A 40 3.61 -17.77 -5.06
N MET A 41 2.87 -16.86 -4.46
CA MET A 41 1.45 -17.08 -4.17
C MET A 41 0.56 -17.06 -5.43
N VAL A 42 0.96 -16.40 -6.51
CA VAL A 42 0.27 -16.57 -7.81
C VAL A 42 0.38 -18.01 -8.29
N VAL A 43 1.59 -18.61 -8.24
CA VAL A 43 1.81 -20.01 -8.61
C VAL A 43 1.03 -20.95 -7.70
N VAL A 44 1.06 -20.74 -6.37
CA VAL A 44 0.32 -21.59 -5.43
C VAL A 44 -1.19 -21.54 -5.68
N ARG A 45 -1.75 -20.36 -5.98
CA ARG A 45 -3.17 -20.22 -6.37
C ARG A 45 -3.47 -21.01 -7.65
N ALA A 46 -2.59 -20.94 -8.64
CA ALA A 46 -2.77 -21.68 -9.88
C ALA A 46 -2.76 -23.20 -9.64
N LEU A 47 -1.85 -23.70 -8.83
CA LEU A 47 -1.78 -25.12 -8.48
C LEU A 47 -3.00 -25.58 -7.67
N VAL A 48 -3.45 -24.77 -6.69
CA VAL A 48 -4.56 -25.15 -5.80
C VAL A 48 -5.92 -25.11 -6.50
N ALA A 49 -6.15 -24.12 -7.37
CA ALA A 49 -7.43 -23.91 -8.04
C ALA A 49 -7.45 -24.37 -9.51
N GLY A 50 -6.34 -24.94 -10.03
CA GLY A 50 -6.26 -25.40 -11.42
C GLY A 50 -6.32 -24.27 -12.43
N LEU A 51 -5.64 -23.13 -12.14
CA LEU A 51 -5.65 -21.95 -13.02
C LEU A 51 -4.61 -22.07 -14.14
N ASN A 52 -4.86 -21.42 -15.26
CA ASN A 52 -3.93 -21.34 -16.39
C ASN A 52 -3.01 -20.13 -16.21
N LEU A 53 -1.71 -20.38 -16.00
CA LEU A 53 -0.72 -19.32 -15.84
C LEU A 53 -0.31 -18.72 -17.19
N VAL A 54 -0.49 -17.41 -17.31
CA VAL A 54 0.09 -16.58 -18.35
C VAL A 54 1.35 -15.95 -17.78
N ILE A 55 2.50 -16.51 -18.16
CA ILE A 55 3.79 -16.14 -17.56
C ILE A 55 4.42 -15.01 -18.38
N ARG A 56 4.85 -13.96 -17.70
CA ARG A 56 5.63 -12.85 -18.26
C ARG A 56 6.87 -12.60 -17.41
N THR A 57 7.93 -12.22 -18.07
CA THR A 57 9.15 -11.77 -17.38
C THR A 57 8.81 -10.59 -16.47
N PRO A 58 9.20 -10.61 -15.21
CA PRO A 58 8.97 -9.49 -14.31
C PRO A 58 9.57 -8.19 -14.87
N SER A 59 8.71 -7.19 -15.03
CA SER A 59 9.07 -5.87 -15.56
C SER A 59 8.13 -4.80 -15.02
N GLY A 60 8.42 -3.54 -15.31
CA GLY A 60 7.52 -2.42 -15.05
C GLY A 60 6.31 -2.37 -15.99
N HIS A 61 6.31 -3.11 -17.10
CA HIS A 61 5.30 -3.13 -18.15
C HIS A 61 4.73 -4.55 -18.36
N PRO A 62 4.01 -5.11 -17.39
CA PRO A 62 3.58 -6.51 -17.43
C PRO A 62 2.51 -6.80 -18.48
N MET A 63 1.85 -5.77 -19.01
CA MET A 63 0.78 -5.90 -20.01
C MET A 63 1.28 -5.68 -21.45
N ALA A 64 2.59 -5.49 -21.68
CA ALA A 64 3.15 -5.13 -22.99
C ALA A 64 2.81 -6.13 -24.11
N ASP A 65 2.68 -7.41 -23.78
CA ASP A 65 2.46 -8.51 -24.73
C ASP A 65 1.40 -9.53 -24.27
N VAL A 66 0.44 -9.10 -23.45
CA VAL A 66 -0.69 -9.94 -22.98
C VAL A 66 -1.86 -9.79 -23.95
N ASP A 67 -1.95 -10.69 -24.93
CA ASP A 67 -2.96 -10.57 -25.99
C ASP A 67 -4.25 -11.37 -25.73
N ILE A 68 -4.35 -12.07 -24.60
CA ILE A 68 -5.55 -12.82 -24.20
C ILE A 68 -6.25 -12.13 -23.04
N PRO A 69 -7.58 -12.28 -22.92
CA PRO A 69 -8.30 -11.86 -21.74
C PRO A 69 -7.83 -12.63 -20.48
N LEU A 70 -7.74 -11.91 -19.38
CA LEU A 70 -7.35 -12.50 -18.09
C LEU A 70 -8.53 -12.51 -17.14
N ARG A 71 -8.70 -13.61 -16.42
CA ARG A 71 -9.62 -13.65 -15.27
C ARG A 71 -9.04 -12.89 -14.08
N PHE A 72 -7.73 -13.01 -13.86
CA PHE A 72 -7.10 -12.45 -12.68
C PHE A 72 -5.67 -11.97 -12.95
N ALA A 73 -5.33 -10.81 -12.40
CA ALA A 73 -3.97 -10.30 -12.35
C ALA A 73 -3.63 -9.79 -10.94
N ALA A 74 -2.36 -9.95 -10.55
CA ALA A 74 -1.79 -9.37 -9.33
C ALA A 74 -0.59 -8.52 -9.71
N MET A 75 -0.60 -7.24 -9.33
CA MET A 75 0.44 -6.26 -9.67
C MET A 75 0.84 -5.43 -8.47
N VAL A 76 2.01 -4.78 -8.58
CA VAL A 76 2.40 -3.71 -7.64
C VAL A 76 1.95 -2.33 -8.18
N PRO A 77 1.81 -1.29 -7.33
CA PRO A 77 1.34 0.03 -7.78
C PRO A 77 2.12 0.59 -8.96
N LEU A 78 3.45 0.45 -8.97
CA LEU A 78 4.30 0.91 -10.09
C LEU A 78 3.96 0.24 -11.42
N GLN A 79 3.67 -1.06 -11.42
CA GLN A 79 3.27 -1.78 -12.63
C GLN A 79 1.93 -1.28 -13.16
N VAL A 80 0.97 -1.03 -12.27
CA VAL A 80 -0.33 -0.45 -12.65
C VAL A 80 -0.15 0.95 -13.20
N TYR A 81 0.61 1.80 -12.52
CA TYR A 81 0.91 3.15 -13.00
C TYR A 81 1.49 3.12 -14.42
N ASN A 82 2.57 2.38 -14.64
CA ASN A 82 3.19 2.29 -15.97
C ASN A 82 2.24 1.75 -17.04
N THR A 83 1.47 0.72 -16.72
CA THR A 83 0.45 0.15 -17.62
C THR A 83 -0.59 1.20 -18.03
N LEU A 84 -1.02 2.08 -17.12
CA LEU A 84 -2.02 3.12 -17.43
C LEU A 84 -1.45 4.26 -18.29
N GLN A 85 -0.13 4.49 -18.29
CA GLN A 85 0.51 5.50 -19.13
C GLN A 85 0.66 5.05 -20.60
N VAL A 86 0.48 3.76 -20.93
CA VAL A 86 0.60 3.21 -22.29
C VAL A 86 -0.77 2.73 -22.76
N SER A 87 -1.35 3.40 -23.77
CA SER A 87 -2.72 3.13 -24.24
C SER A 87 -2.97 1.66 -24.58
N ALA A 88 -2.04 1.01 -25.29
CA ALA A 88 -2.17 -0.40 -25.67
C ALA A 88 -2.13 -1.34 -24.46
N GLU A 89 -1.32 -1.05 -23.44
CA GLU A 89 -1.27 -1.83 -22.21
C GLU A 89 -2.53 -1.61 -21.35
N LYS A 90 -3.02 -0.37 -21.26
CA LYS A 90 -4.28 -0.03 -20.60
C LYS A 90 -5.46 -0.77 -21.23
N GLU A 91 -5.51 -0.84 -22.55
CA GLU A 91 -6.53 -1.58 -23.29
C GLU A 91 -6.49 -3.08 -22.95
N ARG A 92 -5.30 -3.68 -22.88
CA ARG A 92 -5.11 -5.06 -22.47
C ARG A 92 -5.52 -5.29 -21.01
N LEU A 93 -5.15 -4.37 -20.10
CA LEU A 93 -5.57 -4.42 -18.72
C LEU A 93 -7.10 -4.36 -18.58
N CYS A 94 -7.78 -3.54 -19.37
CA CYS A 94 -9.24 -3.45 -19.40
C CYS A 94 -9.94 -4.74 -19.83
N ARG A 95 -9.22 -5.71 -20.40
CA ARG A 95 -9.72 -7.06 -20.70
C ARG A 95 -9.49 -8.07 -19.56
N THR A 96 -9.05 -7.59 -18.40
CA THR A 96 -8.91 -8.39 -17.18
C THR A 96 -10.16 -8.24 -16.33
N ASP A 97 -10.69 -9.32 -15.76
CA ASP A 97 -11.89 -9.23 -14.91
C ASP A 97 -11.56 -8.69 -13.52
N ILE A 98 -10.47 -9.18 -12.92
CA ILE A 98 -10.09 -8.88 -11.53
C ILE A 98 -8.61 -8.52 -11.46
N LEU A 99 -8.30 -7.38 -10.85
CA LEU A 99 -6.95 -6.95 -10.51
C LEU A 99 -6.81 -6.79 -9.00
N ILE A 100 -5.80 -7.40 -8.40
CA ILE A 100 -5.37 -7.04 -7.05
C ILE A 100 -4.07 -6.25 -7.10
N ILE A 101 -3.96 -5.23 -6.24
CA ILE A 101 -2.79 -4.38 -6.13
C ILE A 101 -2.24 -4.49 -4.72
N GLY A 102 -0.97 -4.85 -4.60
CA GLY A 102 -0.33 -5.03 -3.30
C GLY A 102 1.15 -4.66 -3.30
N GLY A 103 1.79 -4.82 -2.15
CA GLY A 103 3.21 -4.54 -1.98
C GLY A 103 3.58 -3.07 -1.77
N GLY A 104 2.64 -2.14 -1.88
CA GLY A 104 2.87 -0.71 -1.66
C GLY A 104 1.58 0.06 -1.46
N ALA A 105 1.68 1.30 -0.99
CA ALA A 105 0.55 2.23 -0.95
C ALA A 105 0.19 2.67 -2.38
N ILE A 106 -1.10 2.83 -2.63
CA ILE A 106 -1.65 3.39 -3.86
C ILE A 106 -1.86 4.88 -3.57
N ASP A 107 -1.23 5.75 -4.34
CA ASP A 107 -1.43 7.18 -4.19
C ASP A 107 -2.79 7.64 -4.76
N ALA A 108 -3.26 8.82 -4.35
CA ALA A 108 -4.56 9.33 -4.73
C ALA A 108 -4.71 9.57 -6.24
N GLY A 109 -3.62 9.92 -6.94
CA GLY A 109 -3.62 10.10 -8.39
C GLY A 109 -3.86 8.78 -9.11
N LEU A 110 -3.10 7.75 -8.75
CA LEU A 110 -3.26 6.41 -9.29
C LEU A 110 -4.64 5.83 -8.91
N GLU A 111 -5.12 6.05 -7.68
CA GLU A 111 -6.46 5.59 -7.27
C GLU A 111 -7.57 6.27 -8.09
N ALA A 112 -7.43 7.56 -8.42
CA ALA A 112 -8.38 8.28 -9.27
C ALA A 112 -8.43 7.69 -10.71
N GLU A 113 -7.29 7.31 -11.29
CA GLU A 113 -7.24 6.62 -12.57
C GLU A 113 -7.85 5.21 -12.49
N ILE A 114 -7.54 4.45 -11.43
CA ILE A 114 -8.09 3.11 -11.17
C ILE A 114 -9.62 3.14 -11.09
N ARG A 115 -10.20 4.19 -10.48
CA ARG A 115 -11.66 4.33 -10.36
C ARG A 115 -12.38 4.36 -11.70
N GLN A 116 -11.71 4.72 -12.78
CA GLN A 116 -12.27 4.76 -14.15
C GLN A 116 -12.17 3.42 -14.90
N LEU A 117 -11.47 2.43 -14.32
CA LEU A 117 -11.29 1.15 -15.01
C LEU A 117 -12.56 0.29 -14.94
N PRO A 118 -12.89 -0.45 -16.02
CA PRO A 118 -14.01 -1.40 -16.04
C PRO A 118 -13.69 -2.70 -15.28
N VAL A 119 -12.45 -2.88 -14.87
CA VAL A 119 -11.90 -4.03 -14.15
C VAL A 119 -12.30 -3.97 -12.69
N LYS A 120 -12.56 -5.11 -12.05
CA LYS A 120 -12.73 -5.16 -10.59
C LYS A 120 -11.38 -5.03 -9.90
N VAL A 121 -11.10 -3.87 -9.29
CA VAL A 121 -9.81 -3.60 -8.66
C VAL A 121 -9.88 -3.62 -7.14
N TYR A 122 -8.94 -4.33 -6.52
CA TYR A 122 -8.80 -4.39 -5.06
C TYR A 122 -7.39 -4.00 -4.61
N SER A 123 -7.29 -3.24 -3.54
CA SER A 123 -6.07 -3.11 -2.74
C SER A 123 -6.00 -4.26 -1.74
N THR A 124 -4.79 -4.76 -1.49
CA THR A 124 -4.57 -5.87 -0.57
C THR A 124 -3.91 -5.39 0.72
N TYR A 125 -4.31 -5.96 1.86
CA TYR A 125 -3.60 -5.82 3.12
C TYR A 125 -3.11 -7.18 3.61
N GLY A 126 -1.83 -7.27 3.93
CA GLY A 126 -1.15 -8.46 4.42
C GLY A 126 0.36 -8.26 4.47
N MET A 127 1.05 -9.27 4.94
CA MET A 127 2.50 -9.26 5.12
C MET A 127 3.09 -10.65 4.80
N THR A 128 4.41 -10.75 4.86
CA THR A 128 5.10 -12.02 4.60
C THR A 128 4.70 -13.09 5.60
N GLU A 129 4.48 -12.70 6.85
CA GLU A 129 4.10 -13.56 7.97
C GLU A 129 2.69 -14.15 7.81
N THR A 130 1.81 -13.47 7.09
CA THR A 130 0.49 -13.98 6.69
C THR A 130 0.48 -14.66 5.32
N LEU A 131 1.68 -14.89 4.72
CA LEU A 131 1.93 -15.51 3.41
C LEU A 131 1.42 -14.71 2.22
N SER A 132 0.33 -14.00 2.38
CA SER A 132 -0.29 -13.12 1.39
C SER A 132 -1.20 -12.14 2.13
N HIS A 133 -2.13 -11.56 1.39
CA HIS A 133 -3.14 -10.71 1.97
C HIS A 133 -4.16 -11.51 2.79
N ILE A 134 -4.62 -10.88 3.85
CA ILE A 134 -5.67 -11.37 4.74
C ILE A 134 -6.96 -10.54 4.65
N ALA A 135 -6.87 -9.41 3.94
CA ALA A 135 -7.99 -8.51 3.72
C ALA A 135 -7.87 -7.82 2.35
N LEU A 136 -9.00 -7.42 1.82
CA LEU A 136 -9.13 -6.73 0.55
C LEU A 136 -10.00 -5.48 0.70
N ARG A 137 -9.64 -4.41 -0.02
CA ARG A 137 -10.40 -3.17 -0.16
C ARG A 137 -10.76 -2.96 -1.62
N ARG A 138 -12.05 -2.83 -1.94
CA ARG A 138 -12.50 -2.51 -3.29
C ARG A 138 -12.17 -1.06 -3.62
N LEU A 139 -11.48 -0.81 -4.75
CA LEU A 139 -11.05 0.54 -5.13
C LEU A 139 -12.03 1.26 -6.05
N ASN A 140 -12.85 0.52 -6.81
CA ASN A 140 -13.70 1.09 -7.84
C ASN A 140 -15.07 0.41 -7.94
N GLY A 141 -15.98 1.00 -8.73
CA GLY A 141 -17.35 0.51 -8.90
C GLY A 141 -18.24 0.83 -7.69
N PRO A 142 -19.49 0.29 -7.68
CA PRO A 142 -20.48 0.62 -6.66
C PRO A 142 -20.08 0.16 -5.24
N ASP A 143 -19.23 -0.88 -5.14
CA ASP A 143 -18.74 -1.43 -3.87
C ASP A 143 -17.42 -0.79 -3.42
N ALA A 144 -16.98 0.33 -4.03
CA ALA A 144 -15.78 1.01 -3.62
C ALA A 144 -15.85 1.45 -2.15
N SER A 145 -14.76 1.21 -1.41
CA SER A 145 -14.69 1.50 0.01
C SER A 145 -13.30 2.02 0.38
N MET A 146 -13.22 2.80 1.45
CA MET A 146 -11.96 3.16 2.09
C MET A 146 -11.50 2.10 3.11
N LEU A 147 -12.35 1.13 3.42
CA LEU A 147 -12.12 0.15 4.46
C LEU A 147 -11.73 -1.21 3.87
N TYR A 148 -10.77 -1.87 4.51
CA TYR A 148 -10.43 -3.26 4.24
C TYR A 148 -11.43 -4.19 4.90
N ARG A 149 -11.78 -5.27 4.21
CA ARG A 149 -12.59 -6.37 4.73
C ARG A 149 -11.70 -7.60 4.91
N PRO A 150 -11.53 -8.09 6.14
CA PRO A 150 -10.76 -9.30 6.39
C PRO A 150 -11.48 -10.53 5.84
N PHE A 151 -10.73 -11.59 5.52
CA PHE A 151 -11.32 -12.88 5.22
C PHE A 151 -12.07 -13.45 6.45
N PRO A 152 -13.13 -14.24 6.27
CA PRO A 152 -13.97 -14.71 7.38
C PRO A 152 -13.22 -15.47 8.49
N SER A 153 -12.08 -16.11 8.16
CA SER A 153 -11.23 -16.85 9.10
C SER A 153 -10.25 -15.97 9.88
N VAL A 154 -10.20 -14.67 9.59
CA VAL A 154 -9.27 -13.72 10.21
C VAL A 154 -9.98 -12.93 11.29
N ARG A 155 -9.43 -12.93 12.49
CA ARG A 155 -9.87 -12.10 13.61
C ARG A 155 -8.88 -10.97 13.82
N LEU A 156 -9.42 -9.77 14.01
CA LEU A 156 -8.64 -8.56 14.23
C LEU A 156 -8.97 -7.96 15.58
N SER A 157 -7.96 -7.41 16.22
CA SER A 157 -8.10 -6.61 17.44
C SER A 157 -7.03 -5.52 17.47
N LEU A 158 -7.10 -4.62 18.42
CA LEU A 158 -6.10 -3.57 18.63
C LEU A 158 -5.26 -3.87 19.86
N SER A 159 -3.96 -3.60 19.78
CA SER A 159 -3.08 -3.57 20.94
C SER A 159 -3.36 -2.35 21.83
N SER A 160 -2.75 -2.29 23.00
CA SER A 160 -2.79 -1.10 23.88
C SER A 160 -2.21 0.17 23.21
N GLU A 161 -1.45 0.02 22.15
CA GLU A 161 -0.88 1.12 21.37
C GLU A 161 -1.65 1.41 20.08
N HIS A 162 -2.88 0.87 19.94
CA HIS A 162 -3.76 0.99 18.78
C HIS A 162 -3.14 0.42 17.49
N THR A 163 -2.20 -0.52 17.59
CA THR A 163 -1.70 -1.23 16.41
C THR A 163 -2.53 -2.47 16.13
N LEU A 164 -2.66 -2.83 14.86
CA LEU A 164 -3.46 -3.97 14.45
C LEU A 164 -2.85 -5.29 14.94
N VAL A 165 -3.67 -6.10 15.55
CA VAL A 165 -3.35 -7.47 15.98
C VAL A 165 -4.12 -8.44 15.10
N ILE A 166 -3.41 -9.38 14.49
CA ILE A 166 -3.95 -10.33 13.51
C ILE A 166 -3.91 -11.74 14.10
N ASP A 167 -5.06 -12.38 14.19
CA ASP A 167 -5.20 -13.81 14.45
C ASP A 167 -5.78 -14.49 13.21
N ALA A 168 -4.92 -15.19 12.47
CA ALA A 168 -5.22 -15.82 11.19
C ALA A 168 -4.78 -17.29 11.17
N PRO A 169 -5.42 -18.19 11.95
CA PRO A 169 -4.92 -19.54 12.26
C PRO A 169 -4.77 -20.44 11.04
N LEU A 170 -5.44 -20.16 9.92
CA LEU A 170 -5.28 -20.93 8.69
C LEU A 170 -3.96 -20.64 7.96
N VAL A 171 -3.35 -19.48 8.22
CA VAL A 171 -2.17 -19.02 7.47
C VAL A 171 -0.97 -18.68 8.36
N CYS A 172 -1.18 -18.51 9.67
CA CYS A 172 -0.14 -18.22 10.64
C CYS A 172 -0.44 -18.93 11.96
N ASP A 173 0.58 -19.55 12.58
CA ASP A 173 0.42 -20.30 13.83
C ASP A 173 0.39 -19.41 15.07
N THR A 174 0.79 -18.15 14.94
CA THR A 174 0.89 -17.19 16.04
C THR A 174 0.07 -15.95 15.77
N THR A 175 -0.47 -15.36 16.82
CA THR A 175 -1.06 -14.02 16.74
C THR A 175 0.05 -13.01 16.45
N LEU A 176 -0.17 -12.19 15.43
CA LEU A 176 0.79 -11.18 14.98
C LEU A 176 0.39 -9.81 15.53
N VAL A 177 1.27 -9.18 16.28
CA VAL A 177 1.14 -7.76 16.67
C VAL A 177 1.91 -6.95 15.62
N THR A 178 1.21 -6.16 14.85
CA THR A 178 1.83 -5.35 13.79
C THR A 178 2.31 -4.00 14.32
N ASN A 179 3.04 -3.26 13.49
CA ASN A 179 3.33 -1.85 13.71
C ASN A 179 2.35 -0.91 12.96
N ASP A 180 1.28 -1.46 12.37
CA ASP A 180 0.30 -0.67 11.63
C ASP A 180 -0.78 -0.15 12.58
N VAL A 181 -0.85 1.16 12.76
CA VAL A 181 -1.91 1.83 13.55
C VAL A 181 -3.21 1.75 12.75
N ALA A 182 -4.27 1.28 13.39
CA ALA A 182 -5.53 0.99 12.71
C ALA A 182 -6.76 1.41 13.50
N GLU A 183 -7.88 1.53 12.82
CA GLU A 183 -9.22 1.56 13.38
C GLU A 183 -10.01 0.35 12.90
N ILE A 184 -10.75 -0.29 13.82
CA ILE A 184 -11.65 -1.41 13.52
C ILE A 184 -13.08 -0.94 13.75
N TYR A 185 -13.94 -1.17 12.75
CA TYR A 185 -15.34 -0.76 12.76
C TYR A 185 -16.25 -1.91 13.24
N SER A 186 -17.48 -1.58 13.59
CA SER A 186 -18.45 -2.52 14.17
C SER A 186 -18.80 -3.70 13.25
N ASP A 187 -18.65 -3.54 11.93
CA ASP A 187 -18.85 -4.60 10.93
C ASP A 187 -17.61 -5.48 10.69
N GLY A 188 -16.54 -5.26 11.48
CA GLY A 188 -15.26 -5.96 11.35
C GLY A 188 -14.35 -5.44 10.24
N SER A 189 -14.79 -4.45 9.47
CA SER A 189 -13.90 -3.75 8.53
C SER A 189 -12.90 -2.88 9.28
N PHE A 190 -11.81 -2.49 8.62
CA PHE A 190 -10.77 -1.67 9.26
C PHE A 190 -10.10 -0.73 8.26
N SER A 191 -9.49 0.33 8.80
CA SER A 191 -8.59 1.23 8.08
C SER A 191 -7.19 1.21 8.70
N ILE A 192 -6.18 1.46 7.87
CA ILE A 192 -4.80 1.68 8.32
C ILE A 192 -4.54 3.18 8.32
N LEU A 193 -4.19 3.71 9.48
CA LEU A 193 -3.94 5.14 9.68
C LEU A 193 -2.47 5.52 9.45
N GLY A 194 -1.57 4.55 9.58
CA GLY A 194 -0.13 4.73 9.41
C GLY A 194 0.66 3.68 10.17
N ARG A 195 1.94 3.91 10.36
CA ARG A 195 2.80 3.00 11.12
C ARG A 195 3.23 3.63 12.44
N LYS A 196 3.28 2.81 13.49
CA LYS A 196 3.78 3.22 14.81
C LYS A 196 5.17 3.85 14.72
N ASP A 197 6.06 3.28 13.90
CA ASP A 197 7.41 3.76 13.69
C ASP A 197 7.48 5.17 13.06
N ASN A 198 6.41 5.60 12.41
CA ASN A 198 6.27 6.90 11.72
C ASN A 198 5.38 7.87 12.51
N THR A 199 5.00 7.51 13.74
CA THR A 199 4.27 8.40 14.63
C THR A 199 5.19 9.50 15.13
N ILE A 200 4.79 10.75 14.95
CA ILE A 200 5.49 11.95 15.41
C ILE A 200 4.83 12.42 16.69
N ASN A 201 5.59 12.52 17.77
CA ASN A 201 5.09 13.02 19.07
C ASN A 201 5.40 14.51 19.21
N THR A 202 4.46 15.34 18.80
CA THR A 202 4.62 16.80 18.78
C THR A 202 3.73 17.49 19.82
N GLY A 203 4.35 18.10 20.84
CA GLY A 203 3.63 18.77 21.92
C GLY A 203 2.75 17.83 22.74
N GLY A 204 3.15 16.56 22.89
CA GLY A 204 2.39 15.53 23.59
C GLY A 204 1.25 14.89 22.76
N ILE A 205 1.07 15.33 21.53
CA ILE A 205 0.06 14.78 20.60
C ILE A 205 0.77 13.86 19.60
N LYS A 206 0.23 12.66 19.42
CA LYS A 206 0.71 11.71 18.41
C LYS A 206 0.02 11.99 17.08
N VAL A 207 0.80 12.29 16.04
CA VAL A 207 0.31 12.47 14.67
C VAL A 207 0.97 11.45 13.75
N GLN A 208 0.22 10.97 12.76
CA GLN A 208 0.72 10.00 11.78
C GLN A 208 1.26 10.72 10.56
N ALA A 209 2.51 10.45 10.17
CA ALA A 209 3.12 11.05 8.99
C ALA A 209 2.31 10.74 7.72
N GLU A 210 1.84 9.51 7.59
CA GLU A 210 1.06 9.04 6.44
C GLU A 210 -0.28 9.78 6.31
N GLN A 211 -0.97 10.05 7.44
CA GLN A 211 -2.22 10.82 7.42
C GLN A 211 -2.01 12.25 6.93
N ILE A 212 -0.92 12.89 7.37
CA ILE A 212 -0.59 14.25 6.90
C ILE A 212 -0.29 14.22 5.40
N GLU A 213 0.46 13.22 4.95
CA GLU A 213 0.77 13.04 3.52
C GLU A 213 -0.48 12.80 2.69
N GLU A 214 -1.42 11.99 3.18
CA GLU A 214 -2.68 11.71 2.49
C GLU A 214 -3.53 12.99 2.31
N ILE A 215 -3.61 13.82 3.36
CA ILE A 215 -4.33 15.10 3.32
C ILE A 215 -3.68 16.07 2.33
N LEU A 216 -2.34 16.14 2.30
CA LEU A 216 -1.62 17.08 1.44
C LEU A 216 -1.52 16.60 -0.01
N ARG A 217 -1.55 15.32 -0.28
CA ARG A 217 -1.30 14.70 -1.60
C ARG A 217 -2.13 15.30 -2.75
N PRO A 218 -3.44 15.55 -2.63
CA PRO A 218 -4.22 16.14 -3.72
C PRO A 218 -3.75 17.54 -4.15
N TRP A 219 -2.97 18.20 -3.30
CA TRP A 219 -2.51 19.58 -3.46
C TRP A 219 -1.04 19.68 -3.84
N MET A 220 -0.27 18.60 -3.64
CA MET A 220 1.15 18.54 -3.95
C MET A 220 1.36 18.00 -5.36
N ARG A 221 2.16 18.68 -6.17
CA ARG A 221 2.46 18.33 -7.58
C ARG A 221 3.85 17.75 -7.78
N VAL A 222 4.63 17.68 -6.72
CA VAL A 222 5.99 17.14 -6.70
C VAL A 222 6.09 16.09 -5.59
N PRO A 223 7.04 15.15 -5.66
CA PRO A 223 7.28 14.21 -4.58
C PRO A 223 7.56 14.94 -3.27
N PHE A 224 6.99 14.44 -2.19
CA PHE A 224 7.16 14.99 -0.85
C PHE A 224 7.06 13.89 0.20
N ALA A 225 7.54 14.18 1.41
CA ALA A 225 7.43 13.29 2.56
C ALA A 225 7.29 14.10 3.85
N ILE A 226 6.54 13.56 4.80
CA ILE A 226 6.49 14.05 6.18
C ILE A 226 7.50 13.27 7.02
N THR A 227 8.26 13.99 7.81
CA THR A 227 9.19 13.45 8.80
C THR A 227 9.21 14.32 10.04
N SER A 228 10.09 14.04 10.99
CA SER A 228 10.28 14.84 12.19
C SER A 228 11.74 15.10 12.50
N VAL A 229 11.98 16.15 13.26
CA VAL A 229 13.25 16.42 13.90
C VAL A 229 13.02 16.71 15.40
N PRO A 230 14.00 16.47 16.28
CA PRO A 230 13.90 16.85 17.68
C PRO A 230 13.59 18.33 17.84
N ASP A 231 12.73 18.68 18.78
CA ASP A 231 12.36 20.06 19.12
C ASP A 231 12.32 20.23 20.63
N ALA A 232 12.97 21.26 21.16
CA ALA A 232 13.10 21.47 22.60
C ALA A 232 11.76 21.73 23.31
N ARG A 233 10.77 22.26 22.62
CA ARG A 233 9.45 22.62 23.18
C ARG A 233 8.40 21.56 22.90
N LEU A 234 8.47 20.92 21.75
CA LEU A 234 7.46 19.98 21.27
C LEU A 234 7.86 18.52 21.43
N GLY A 235 9.12 18.23 21.79
CA GLY A 235 9.70 16.90 21.69
C GLY A 235 10.12 16.60 20.24
N GLU A 236 9.18 16.56 19.34
CA GLU A 236 9.43 16.49 17.89
C GLU A 236 8.65 17.58 17.14
N ALA A 237 9.28 18.16 16.13
CA ALA A 237 8.62 19.06 15.18
C ALA A 237 8.34 18.34 13.87
N VAL A 238 7.15 18.48 13.35
CA VAL A 238 6.77 17.98 12.02
C VAL A 238 7.53 18.76 10.96
N VAL A 239 8.11 18.04 9.99
CA VAL A 239 8.86 18.58 8.87
C VAL A 239 8.28 18.06 7.57
N LEU A 240 8.03 18.98 6.62
CA LEU A 240 7.68 18.64 5.25
C LEU A 240 8.93 18.72 4.37
N LEU A 241 9.34 17.61 3.81
CA LEU A 241 10.33 17.53 2.75
C LEU A 241 9.63 17.65 1.40
N VAL A 242 10.09 18.55 0.53
CA VAL A 242 9.52 18.76 -0.81
C VAL A 242 10.65 18.66 -1.83
N GLU A 243 10.47 17.86 -2.86
CA GLU A 243 11.43 17.75 -3.96
C GLU A 243 11.46 19.06 -4.76
N LYS A 244 12.65 19.51 -5.15
CA LYS A 244 12.82 20.72 -5.95
C LYS A 244 12.10 20.60 -7.30
N GLY A 245 11.21 21.56 -7.63
CA GLY A 245 10.49 21.57 -8.90
C GLY A 245 9.65 22.82 -9.07
N ALA A 246 9.19 23.07 -10.28
CA ALA A 246 8.22 24.11 -10.54
C ALA A 246 6.90 23.80 -9.83
N ASN A 247 6.34 24.79 -9.10
CA ASN A 247 5.12 24.64 -8.28
C ASN A 247 5.27 23.67 -7.08
N ALA A 248 6.47 23.60 -6.49
CA ALA A 248 6.75 22.77 -5.32
C ALA A 248 6.10 23.29 -4.01
N GLU A 249 5.62 24.52 -3.99
CA GLU A 249 5.13 25.15 -2.76
C GLU A 249 3.60 25.11 -2.67
N LEU A 250 3.09 24.45 -1.62
CA LEU A 250 1.72 24.62 -1.17
C LEU A 250 1.67 25.85 -0.26
N PRO A 251 0.80 26.87 -0.52
CA PRO A 251 0.70 28.04 0.33
C PRO A 251 0.42 27.67 1.79
N GLU A 252 1.09 28.36 2.72
CA GLU A 252 0.92 28.10 4.17
C GLU A 252 -0.53 28.26 4.62
N THR A 253 -1.25 29.20 4.01
CA THR A 253 -2.69 29.41 4.23
C THR A 253 -3.49 28.15 3.93
N LYS A 254 -3.17 27.48 2.82
CA LYS A 254 -3.86 26.24 2.43
C LYS A 254 -3.52 25.08 3.36
N MET A 255 -2.27 24.96 3.79
CA MET A 255 -1.91 23.95 4.81
C MET A 255 -2.65 24.18 6.13
N LYS A 256 -2.85 25.43 6.55
CA LYS A 256 -3.61 25.77 7.78
C LYS A 256 -5.11 25.45 7.66
N GLU A 257 -5.67 25.46 6.45
CA GLU A 257 -7.05 25.03 6.22
C GLU A 257 -7.22 23.51 6.29
N LEU A 258 -6.22 22.77 5.82
CA LEU A 258 -6.28 21.32 5.65
C LEU A 258 -5.84 20.56 6.91
N LEU A 259 -4.87 21.09 7.65
CA LEU A 259 -4.20 20.40 8.74
C LEU A 259 -4.55 21.02 10.10
N SER A 260 -4.68 20.17 11.12
CA SER A 260 -4.78 20.62 12.49
C SER A 260 -3.48 21.30 12.97
N LYS A 261 -3.55 22.08 14.03
CA LYS A 261 -2.41 22.80 14.62
C LYS A 261 -1.17 21.93 14.84
N TYR A 262 -1.37 20.67 15.23
CA TYR A 262 -0.28 19.75 15.55
C TYR A 262 0.25 18.99 14.33
N GLN A 263 -0.53 18.92 13.25
CA GLN A 263 -0.12 18.33 11.98
C GLN A 263 0.64 19.33 11.09
N LEU A 264 0.52 20.64 11.38
CA LEU A 264 1.20 21.67 10.61
C LEU A 264 2.71 21.52 10.68
N PRO A 265 3.41 21.39 9.54
CA PRO A 265 4.86 21.40 9.48
C PRO A 265 5.44 22.68 10.10
N LYS A 266 6.42 22.54 10.98
CA LYS A 266 7.17 23.67 11.54
C LYS A 266 8.32 24.09 10.63
N MET A 267 8.71 23.21 9.72
CA MET A 267 9.72 23.48 8.70
C MET A 267 9.29 22.85 7.38
N ILE A 268 9.57 23.55 6.29
CA ILE A 268 9.45 23.03 4.92
C ILE A 268 10.86 23.08 4.34
N LEU A 269 11.36 21.93 3.93
CA LEU A 269 12.71 21.77 3.40
C LEU A 269 12.66 21.33 1.95
N SER A 270 13.27 22.12 1.07
CA SER A 270 13.41 21.80 -0.35
C SER A 270 14.64 20.89 -0.54
N VAL A 271 14.43 19.67 -1.03
CA VAL A 271 15.45 18.62 -1.17
C VAL A 271 15.66 18.26 -2.64
N GLY A 272 16.80 17.64 -2.96
CA GLY A 272 17.09 17.20 -4.33
C GLY A 272 16.19 16.07 -4.80
N ALA A 273 15.96 15.08 -3.94
CA ALA A 273 15.04 13.96 -4.17
C ALA A 273 14.51 13.42 -2.85
N ILE A 274 13.31 12.89 -2.85
CA ILE A 274 12.76 12.16 -1.69
C ILE A 274 13.40 10.76 -1.65
N PRO A 275 14.07 10.38 -0.55
CA PRO A 275 14.67 9.05 -0.42
C PRO A 275 13.62 7.94 -0.50
N LEU A 276 13.87 6.96 -1.37
CA LEU A 276 13.02 5.78 -1.54
C LEU A 276 13.78 4.50 -1.18
N THR A 277 13.04 3.45 -0.83
CA THR A 277 13.56 2.09 -0.70
C THR A 277 13.72 1.45 -2.07
N GLU A 278 14.39 0.29 -2.16
CA GLU A 278 14.50 -0.51 -3.39
C GLU A 278 13.13 -0.89 -3.99
N THR A 279 12.09 -0.93 -3.17
CA THR A 279 10.70 -1.22 -3.57
C THR A 279 9.89 0.02 -3.92
N GLY A 280 10.50 1.21 -3.99
CA GLY A 280 9.84 2.47 -4.35
C GLY A 280 9.01 3.11 -3.23
N LYS A 281 9.11 2.65 -1.98
CA LYS A 281 8.45 3.27 -0.82
C LYS A 281 9.31 4.38 -0.23
N ILE A 282 8.70 5.38 0.41
CA ILE A 282 9.44 6.41 1.15
C ILE A 282 10.32 5.75 2.21
N ASN A 283 11.61 6.02 2.16
CA ASN A 283 12.58 5.60 3.17
C ASN A 283 12.55 6.58 4.35
N ARG A 284 11.73 6.29 5.34
CA ARG A 284 11.49 7.16 6.50
C ARG A 284 12.75 7.51 7.28
N ALA A 285 13.63 6.53 7.48
CA ALA A 285 14.89 6.75 8.19
C ALA A 285 15.79 7.72 7.43
N ALA A 286 15.94 7.55 6.12
CA ALA A 286 16.71 8.44 5.28
C ALA A 286 16.10 9.84 5.19
N CYS A 287 14.76 9.96 5.13
CA CYS A 287 14.07 11.25 5.18
C CYS A 287 14.34 11.99 6.50
N ARG A 288 14.29 11.28 7.64
CA ARG A 288 14.61 11.86 8.96
C ARG A 288 16.05 12.33 9.01
N GLN A 289 16.99 11.50 8.56
CA GLN A 289 18.41 11.88 8.52
C GLN A 289 18.64 13.10 7.63
N LEU A 290 18.01 13.16 6.47
CA LEU A 290 18.09 14.29 5.56
C LEU A 290 17.59 15.58 6.23
N ALA A 291 16.45 15.53 6.93
CA ALA A 291 15.91 16.67 7.66
C ALA A 291 16.84 17.18 8.79
N LEU A 292 17.52 16.25 9.49
CA LEU A 292 18.48 16.57 10.52
C LEU A 292 19.71 17.31 9.95
N THR A 293 20.23 16.88 8.80
CA THR A 293 21.37 17.52 8.13
C THR A 293 21.06 18.96 7.77
N TYR A 294 19.90 19.23 7.18
CA TYR A 294 19.48 20.60 6.83
C TYR A 294 19.25 21.52 8.04
N ARG A 295 19.07 20.97 9.24
CA ARG A 295 18.96 21.75 10.48
C ARG A 295 20.30 22.20 11.04
N THR A 296 21.36 21.39 10.87
CA THR A 296 22.70 21.71 11.37
C THR A 296 23.40 22.77 10.52
N ASP A 297 22.95 22.98 9.29
CA ASP A 297 23.54 23.98 8.37
C ASP A 297 22.92 25.40 8.51
N ARG A 298 22.07 25.60 9.52
CA ARG A 298 21.47 26.90 9.89
C ARG A 298 21.80 27.25 11.35
#